data_15dbaf7a702bcb7e82821377e5835ff0
#
_entry.id   15dbaf7a702bcb7e82821377e5835ff0
#
_cell.length_a   1.000
_cell.length_b   1.000
_cell.length_c   1.000
_cell.angle_alpha   90.00
_cell.angle_beta   90.00
_cell.angle_gamma   90.00
#
_symmetry.space_group_name_H-M   'P 1'
#
loop_
_entity.id
_entity.type
_entity.pdbx_description
1 polymer ?
#
loop_
_entity_poly.entity_id
_entity_poly.type
_entity_poly.pdbx_seq_one_letter_code
_entity_poly.pdbx_strand_id
1 'polypeptide(L)'
;MSKKIEKMRWAAEDKIYHRDEWIRQDNEELLMLEKKLNDLDLSERDRKVVDDYAACMESKQDRMGYLLYEAGMKDAKRRIRIRKMIGRLSIAAVAATILMFWHEKILNQVRHR
;
A
#
# COMPACT_ATOMS: atom_id res chain seq x y z
N MET A 1 15.91 4.37 3.37
CA MET A 1 14.48 3.97 3.51
C MET A 1 13.90 4.65 4.75
N SER A 2 12.65 5.06 4.70
CA SER A 2 11.98 5.69 5.85
C SER A 2 11.69 4.66 6.94
N LYS A 3 12.12 4.93 8.18
CA LYS A 3 11.85 4.06 9.35
C LYS A 3 10.36 3.95 9.66
N LYS A 4 9.60 5.02 9.43
CA LYS A 4 8.14 5.02 9.62
C LYS A 4 7.44 4.07 8.65
N ILE A 5 7.82 4.11 7.38
CA ILE A 5 7.26 3.22 6.35
C ILE A 5 7.64 1.77 6.65
N GLU A 6 8.87 1.49 7.06
CA GLU A 6 9.29 0.15 7.46
C GLU A 6 8.48 -0.42 8.61
N LYS A 7 8.27 0.37 9.66
CA LYS A 7 7.43 -0.06 10.80
C LYS A 7 6.00 -0.36 10.39
N MET A 8 5.41 0.47 9.53
CA MET A 8 4.05 0.26 9.03
C MET A 8 3.98 -1.00 8.17
N ARG A 9 4.97 -1.22 7.32
CA ARG A 9 5.08 -2.42 6.48
C ARG A 9 5.20 -3.68 7.34
N TRP A 10 6.07 -3.69 8.32
CA TRP A 10 6.25 -4.84 9.22
C TRP A 10 4.98 -5.17 10.00
N ALA A 11 4.27 -4.16 10.48
CA ALA A 11 2.98 -4.37 11.14
C ALA A 11 1.93 -4.96 10.20
N ALA A 12 1.90 -4.54 8.94
CA ALA A 12 1.02 -5.10 7.91
C ALA A 12 1.40 -6.54 7.56
N GLU A 13 2.69 -6.84 7.38
CA GLU A 13 3.20 -8.18 7.13
C GLU A 13 2.87 -9.13 8.28
N ASP A 14 3.05 -8.71 9.52
CA ASP A 14 2.73 -9.50 10.71
C ASP A 14 1.26 -9.92 10.72
N LYS A 15 0.35 -9.02 10.38
CA LYS A 15 -1.07 -9.35 10.24
C LYS A 15 -1.33 -10.37 9.14
N ILE A 16 -0.64 -10.25 8.00
CA ILE A 16 -0.76 -11.19 6.88
C ILE A 16 -0.27 -12.58 7.29
N TYR A 17 0.88 -12.68 7.95
CA TYR A 17 1.41 -13.95 8.45
C TYR A 17 0.46 -14.67 9.39
N HIS A 18 -0.31 -13.96 10.19
CA HIS A 18 -1.26 -14.57 11.11
C HIS A 18 -2.62 -14.91 10.48
N ARG A 19 -2.99 -14.27 9.39
CA ARG A 19 -4.33 -14.40 8.78
C ARG A 19 -4.36 -15.22 7.51
N ASP A 20 -3.29 -15.16 6.71
CA ASP A 20 -3.23 -15.84 5.41
C ASP A 20 -2.76 -17.27 5.59
N GLU A 21 -3.63 -18.20 5.25
CA GLU A 21 -3.35 -19.64 5.38
C GLU A 21 -2.27 -20.12 4.40
N TRP A 22 -2.25 -19.60 3.19
CA TRP A 22 -1.25 -19.93 2.18
C TRP A 22 0.16 -19.53 2.62
N ILE A 23 0.30 -18.32 3.18
CA ILE A 23 1.59 -17.85 3.71
C ILE A 23 2.03 -18.68 4.90
N ARG A 24 1.14 -19.08 5.79
CA ARG A 24 1.47 -19.97 6.90
C ARG A 24 1.97 -21.32 6.41
N GLN A 25 1.30 -21.90 5.41
CA GLN A 25 1.73 -23.16 4.80
C GLN A 25 3.10 -23.02 4.13
N ASP A 26 3.33 -21.95 3.39
CA ASP A 26 4.63 -21.66 2.77
C ASP A 26 5.74 -21.50 3.80
N ASN A 27 5.48 -20.83 4.91
CA ASN A 27 6.45 -20.69 6.00
C ASN A 27 6.80 -22.02 6.66
N GLU A 28 5.81 -22.88 6.89
CA GLU A 28 6.03 -24.23 7.43
C GLU A 28 6.86 -25.06 6.46
N GLU A 29 6.56 -25.00 5.17
CA GLU A 29 7.32 -25.70 4.12
C GLU A 29 8.76 -25.18 4.03
N LEU A 30 8.96 -23.87 4.10
CA LEU A 30 10.29 -23.27 4.11
C LEU A 30 11.12 -23.72 5.30
N LEU A 31 10.54 -23.82 6.49
CA LEU A 31 11.22 -24.34 7.67
C LEU A 31 11.64 -25.81 7.49
N MET A 32 10.79 -26.63 6.90
CA MET A 32 11.09 -28.03 6.60
C MET A 32 12.21 -28.17 5.57
N LEU A 33 12.17 -27.33 4.51
CA LEU A 33 13.20 -27.32 3.47
C LEU A 33 14.54 -26.82 4.00
N GLU A 34 14.54 -25.81 4.86
CA GLU A 34 15.74 -25.30 5.51
C GLU A 34 16.41 -26.41 6.35
N LYS A 35 15.61 -27.16 7.11
CA LYS A 35 16.10 -28.28 7.89
C LYS A 35 16.71 -29.36 7.00
N LYS A 36 16.07 -29.72 5.89
CA LYS A 36 16.60 -30.67 4.91
C LYS A 36 17.90 -30.16 4.28
N LEU A 37 17.97 -28.88 3.96
CA LEU A 37 19.15 -28.25 3.40
C LEU A 37 20.34 -28.31 4.38
N ASN A 38 20.09 -28.05 5.66
CA ASN A 38 21.12 -28.12 6.71
C ASN A 38 21.63 -29.54 6.94
N ASP A 39 20.80 -30.55 6.66
CA ASP A 39 21.17 -31.96 6.78
C ASP A 39 21.96 -32.50 5.57
N LEU A 40 22.03 -31.71 4.47
CA LEU A 40 22.84 -32.09 3.30
C LEU A 40 24.34 -31.96 3.60
N ASP A 41 25.10 -32.95 3.13
CA ASP A 41 26.57 -32.94 3.19
C ASP A 41 27.14 -32.12 2.03
N LEU A 42 27.10 -30.81 2.16
CA LEU A 42 27.65 -29.87 1.19
C LEU A 42 29.07 -29.46 1.59
N SER A 43 29.95 -29.27 0.58
CA SER A 43 31.21 -28.59 0.80
C SER A 43 31.01 -27.17 1.31
N GLU A 44 32.01 -26.62 2.02
CA GLU A 44 31.93 -25.21 2.47
C GLU A 44 31.71 -24.24 1.31
N ARG A 45 32.32 -24.49 0.16
CA ARG A 45 32.16 -23.70 -1.05
C ARG A 45 30.73 -23.73 -1.55
N ASP A 46 30.11 -24.90 -1.65
CA ASP A 46 28.75 -25.07 -2.14
C ASP A 46 27.74 -24.48 -1.16
N ARG A 47 27.94 -24.70 0.14
CA ARG A 47 27.13 -24.12 1.19
C ARG A 47 27.16 -22.60 1.17
N LYS A 48 28.31 -21.99 0.92
CA LYS A 48 28.45 -20.54 0.79
C LYS A 48 27.64 -20.02 -0.40
N VAL A 49 27.66 -20.70 -1.53
CA VAL A 49 26.86 -20.30 -2.71
C VAL A 49 25.37 -20.35 -2.39
N VAL A 50 24.90 -21.37 -1.71
CA VAL A 50 23.49 -21.49 -1.29
C VAL A 50 23.11 -20.39 -0.31
N ASP A 51 23.93 -20.13 0.68
CA ASP A 51 23.68 -19.07 1.67
C ASP A 51 23.67 -17.69 1.03
N ASP A 52 24.61 -17.42 0.14
CA ASP A 52 24.67 -16.14 -0.60
C ASP A 52 23.45 -15.95 -1.51
N TYR A 53 22.99 -17.02 -2.17
CA TYR A 53 21.78 -16.99 -2.98
C TYR A 53 20.55 -16.70 -2.11
N ALA A 54 20.38 -17.38 -1.00
CA ALA A 54 19.27 -17.17 -0.08
C ALA A 54 19.26 -15.74 0.49
N ALA A 55 20.43 -15.24 0.91
CA ALA A 55 20.59 -13.89 1.43
C ALA A 55 20.26 -12.83 0.37
N CYS A 56 20.69 -13.04 -0.88
CA CYS A 56 20.39 -12.13 -1.98
C CYS A 56 18.89 -12.11 -2.31
N MET A 57 18.23 -13.24 -2.34
CA MET A 57 16.79 -13.35 -2.53
C MET A 57 16.01 -12.63 -1.43
N GLU A 58 16.38 -12.87 -0.17
CA GLU A 58 15.75 -12.23 0.98
C GLU A 58 15.90 -10.71 0.92
N SER A 59 17.11 -10.21 0.64
CA SER A 59 17.36 -8.78 0.48
C SER A 59 16.55 -8.15 -0.66
N LYS A 60 16.43 -8.85 -1.79
CA LYS A 60 15.60 -8.40 -2.92
C LYS A 60 14.13 -8.34 -2.55
N GLN A 61 13.62 -9.36 -1.88
CA GLN A 61 12.22 -9.42 -1.46
C GLN A 61 11.90 -8.33 -0.44
N ASP A 62 12.78 -8.09 0.50
CA ASP A 62 12.63 -7.04 1.51
C ASP A 62 12.57 -5.66 0.85
N ARG A 63 13.50 -5.36 -0.05
CA ARG A 63 13.50 -4.10 -0.80
C ARG A 63 12.26 -3.94 -1.68
N MET A 64 11.85 -4.99 -2.39
CA MET A 64 10.65 -4.98 -3.23
C MET A 64 9.40 -4.74 -2.38
N GLY A 65 9.29 -5.41 -1.25
CA GLY A 65 8.19 -5.21 -0.31
C GLY A 65 8.11 -3.78 0.21
N TYR A 66 9.24 -3.17 0.55
CA TYR A 66 9.30 -1.76 0.94
C TYR A 66 8.81 -0.84 -0.18
N LEU A 67 9.34 -1.00 -1.40
CA LEU A 67 8.98 -0.16 -2.54
C LEU A 67 7.51 -0.29 -2.93
N LEU A 68 6.96 -1.50 -2.90
CA LEU A 68 5.54 -1.75 -3.18
C LEU A 68 4.65 -1.11 -2.11
N TYR A 69 5.02 -1.22 -0.85
CA TYR A 69 4.27 -0.60 0.24
C TYR A 69 4.29 0.93 0.14
N GLU A 70 5.46 1.51 -0.14
CA GLU A 70 5.62 2.95 -0.38
C GLU A 70 4.78 3.43 -1.56
N ALA A 71 4.81 2.71 -2.69
CA ALA A 71 3.99 3.01 -3.86
C ALA A 71 2.49 2.95 -3.55
N GLY A 72 2.05 1.92 -2.83
CA GLY A 72 0.65 1.79 -2.40
C GLY A 72 0.20 2.94 -1.48
N MET A 73 1.06 3.38 -0.58
CA MET A 73 0.78 4.54 0.28
C MET A 73 0.64 5.83 -0.53
N LYS A 74 1.52 6.06 -1.51
CA LYS A 74 1.45 7.22 -2.39
C LYS A 74 0.16 7.23 -3.21
N ASP A 75 -0.24 6.07 -3.74
CA ASP A 75 -1.48 5.91 -4.48
C ASP A 75 -2.71 6.17 -3.60
N ALA A 76 -2.73 5.68 -2.38
CA ALA A 76 -3.81 5.92 -1.43
C ALA A 76 -3.95 7.41 -1.10
N LYS A 77 -2.84 8.11 -0.83
CA LYS A 77 -2.82 9.56 -0.58
C LYS A 77 -3.32 10.34 -1.79
N ARG A 78 -2.91 9.96 -3.01
CA ARG A 78 -3.37 10.58 -4.25
C ARG A 78 -4.88 10.42 -4.42
N ARG A 79 -5.43 9.23 -4.20
CA ARG A 79 -6.88 8.98 -4.28
C ARG A 79 -7.66 9.82 -3.29
N ILE A 80 -7.18 9.95 -2.07
CA ILE A 80 -7.81 10.81 -1.05
C ILE A 80 -7.81 12.27 -1.49
N ARG A 81 -6.71 12.79 -2.03
CA ARG A 81 -6.62 14.16 -2.55
C ARG A 81 -7.60 14.41 -3.69
N ILE A 82 -7.69 13.47 -4.64
CA ILE A 82 -8.63 13.54 -5.76
C ILE A 82 -10.08 13.56 -5.26
N ARG A 83 -10.44 12.68 -4.33
CA ARG A 83 -11.78 12.64 -3.71
C ARG A 83 -12.13 13.96 -3.02
N LYS A 84 -11.21 14.54 -2.26
CA LYS A 84 -11.39 15.85 -1.61
C LYS A 84 -11.57 16.95 -2.63
N MET A 85 -10.80 16.95 -3.70
CA MET A 85 -10.89 17.93 -4.78
C MET A 85 -12.26 17.84 -5.50
N ILE A 86 -12.71 16.64 -5.86
CA ILE A 86 -14.03 16.41 -6.47
C ILE A 86 -15.15 16.86 -5.53
N GLY A 87 -15.06 16.55 -4.25
CA GLY A 87 -16.02 17.00 -3.24
C GLY A 87 -16.11 18.51 -3.15
N ARG A 88 -14.99 19.22 -3.14
CA ARG A 88 -14.95 20.70 -3.12
C ARG A 88 -15.54 21.30 -4.40
N LEU A 89 -15.24 20.76 -5.56
CA LEU A 89 -15.79 21.19 -6.84
C LEU A 89 -17.32 20.98 -6.89
N SER A 90 -17.81 19.86 -6.40
CA SER A 90 -19.24 19.55 -6.33
C SER A 90 -19.99 20.53 -5.43
N ILE A 91 -19.43 20.86 -4.26
CA ILE A 91 -20.00 21.86 -3.32
C ILE A 91 -20.03 23.25 -3.97
N ALA A 92 -18.94 23.65 -4.63
CA ALA A 92 -18.85 24.92 -5.33
C ALA A 92 -19.88 25.02 -6.46
N ALA A 93 -20.09 23.97 -7.24
CA ALA A 93 -21.09 23.92 -8.30
C ALA A 93 -22.51 24.05 -7.75
N VAL A 94 -22.86 23.38 -6.67
CA VAL A 94 -24.17 23.48 -6.01
C VAL A 94 -24.39 24.90 -5.46
N ALA A 95 -23.40 25.47 -4.79
CA ALA A 95 -23.47 26.83 -4.27
C ALA A 95 -23.69 27.87 -5.41
N ALA A 96 -22.97 27.75 -6.53
CA ALA A 96 -23.15 28.61 -7.69
C ALA A 96 -24.56 28.50 -8.28
N THR A 97 -25.11 27.31 -8.39
CA THR A 97 -26.47 27.07 -8.88
C THR A 97 -27.52 27.73 -7.97
N ILE A 98 -27.38 27.61 -6.66
CA ILE A 98 -28.25 28.23 -5.67
C ILE A 98 -28.19 29.77 -5.80
N LEU A 99 -27.01 30.35 -5.90
CA LEU A 99 -26.83 31.80 -6.06
C LEU A 99 -27.47 32.33 -7.37
N MET A 100 -27.34 31.61 -8.47
CA MET A 100 -27.96 31.95 -9.74
C MET A 100 -29.50 31.94 -9.62
N PHE A 101 -30.06 30.93 -8.98
CA PHE A 101 -31.51 30.85 -8.74
C PHE A 101 -32.04 32.01 -7.89
N TRP A 102 -31.35 32.37 -6.81
CA TRP A 102 -31.70 33.51 -5.98
C TRP A 102 -31.59 34.84 -6.74
N HIS A 103 -30.57 34.99 -7.55
CA HIS A 103 -30.37 36.19 -8.38
C HIS A 103 -31.51 36.38 -9.35
N GLU A 104 -31.93 35.35 -10.07
CA GLU A 104 -33.10 35.42 -10.97
C GLU A 104 -34.37 35.76 -10.23
N LYS A 105 -34.57 35.16 -9.06
CA LYS A 105 -35.76 35.45 -8.24
C LYS A 105 -35.84 36.92 -7.80
N ILE A 106 -34.71 37.49 -7.39
CA ILE A 106 -34.61 38.90 -7.02
C ILE A 106 -34.89 39.82 -8.23
N LEU A 107 -34.31 39.53 -9.40
CA LEU A 107 -34.56 40.29 -10.63
C LEU A 107 -36.03 40.26 -11.05
N ASN A 108 -36.69 39.12 -10.94
CA ASN A 108 -38.12 39.01 -11.26
C ASN A 108 -38.98 39.82 -10.31
N GLN A 109 -38.64 39.89 -9.02
CA GLN A 109 -39.37 40.74 -8.07
C GLN A 109 -39.22 42.23 -8.40
N VAL A 110 -38.04 42.66 -8.81
CA VAL A 110 -37.79 44.06 -9.19
C VAL A 110 -38.52 44.43 -10.48
N ARG A 111 -38.63 43.49 -11.45
CA ARG A 111 -39.34 43.72 -12.72
C ARG A 111 -40.84 43.90 -12.55
N HIS A 112 -41.45 43.29 -11.53
CA HIS A 112 -42.89 43.35 -11.28
C HIS A 112 -43.32 44.45 -10.29
N ARG A 113 -42.38 45.26 -9.87
CA ARG A 113 -42.64 46.51 -9.15
C ARG A 113 -42.60 47.69 -10.09
#